data_dfa2bd80d908605671f0931e3b02b573
#
_entry.id   dfa2bd80d908605671f0931e3b02b573
#
_cell.length_a   1.000
_cell.length_b   1.000
_cell.length_c   1.000
_cell.angle_alpha   90.00
_cell.angle_beta   90.00
_cell.angle_gamma   90.00
#
_symmetry.space_group_name_H-M   'P 1'
#
loop_
_entity.id
_entity.type
_entity.pdbx_description
1 polymer ?
#
loop_
_entity_poly.entity_id
_entity_poly.type
_entity_poly.pdbx_seq_one_letter_code
_entity_poly.pdbx_strand_id
1 'polypeptide(L)'
;MNAQVKPSHDYKVADISLADWGRKEIDIAEHEMPGLMSIRRKHAAAKPLKGVRVTGSLHMTIQTAVLIETLKDIGADVRWASCNIFSTQDHAAAAIAATGTPVFAWKGETLEEYWDCPVDGVTFPGGKGPELVVDDGGDVTLLIHKGYELEQGSDWDNTPSGSHEEQIIKNLLKRVAKERPGFWTNVVKDWKGVSEETTTGVHRLYQIAEQGKLLVPANNVNDSVTKSKFDNLYGCRESLADGLKRAMDVMLA
;
A
#
# COMPACT_ATOMS: atom_id res chain seq x y z
N MET A 1 -33.21 -18.44 18.59
CA MET A 1 -32.64 -17.10 18.59
C MET A 1 -31.49 -17.11 17.58
N ASN A 2 -31.70 -16.58 16.38
CA ASN A 2 -30.66 -16.49 15.36
C ASN A 2 -29.71 -15.37 15.75
N ALA A 3 -28.49 -15.69 16.15
CA ALA A 3 -27.42 -14.74 16.27
C ALA A 3 -27.15 -14.18 14.87
N GLN A 4 -27.56 -12.93 14.62
CA GLN A 4 -27.10 -12.18 13.46
C GLN A 4 -25.57 -12.02 13.61
N VAL A 5 -24.82 -12.78 12.82
CA VAL A 5 -23.39 -12.54 12.63
C VAL A 5 -23.30 -11.14 12.02
N LYS A 6 -22.81 -10.16 12.79
CA LYS A 6 -22.45 -8.85 12.24
C LYS A 6 -21.43 -9.12 11.12
N PRO A 7 -21.59 -8.54 9.91
CA PRO A 7 -20.58 -8.67 8.90
C PRO A 7 -19.26 -8.16 9.48
N SER A 8 -18.24 -8.99 9.50
CA SER A 8 -16.88 -8.56 9.83
C SER A 8 -16.51 -7.54 8.76
N HIS A 9 -16.35 -6.29 9.14
CA HIS A 9 -15.90 -5.25 8.20
C HIS A 9 -14.50 -5.62 7.72
N ASP A 10 -14.30 -5.66 6.40
CA ASP A 10 -13.00 -5.98 5.79
C ASP A 10 -12.13 -4.71 5.73
N TYR A 11 -11.88 -4.11 6.89
CA TYR A 11 -10.98 -2.97 7.07
C TYR A 11 -10.49 -2.86 8.51
N LYS A 12 -9.35 -2.16 8.70
CA LYS A 12 -8.82 -1.74 9.99
C LYS A 12 -8.40 -0.27 9.89
N VAL A 13 -9.14 0.61 10.54
CA VAL A 13 -8.88 2.07 10.58
C VAL A 13 -9.05 2.57 11.99
N ALA A 14 -8.45 3.70 12.35
CA ALA A 14 -8.51 4.25 13.69
C ALA A 14 -9.94 4.58 14.14
N ASP A 15 -10.67 5.32 13.32
CA ASP A 15 -12.04 5.78 13.63
C ASP A 15 -12.83 6.00 12.34
N ILE A 16 -13.80 5.13 12.09
CA ILE A 16 -14.66 5.21 10.91
C ILE A 16 -15.56 6.45 10.90
N SER A 17 -15.82 7.07 12.07
CA SER A 17 -16.65 8.28 12.18
C SER A 17 -16.02 9.51 11.51
N LEU A 18 -14.73 9.45 11.18
CA LEU A 18 -14.02 10.51 10.45
C LEU A 18 -14.32 10.53 8.94
N ALA A 19 -15.11 9.60 8.43
CA ALA A 19 -15.36 9.42 7.01
C ALA A 19 -15.91 10.67 6.30
N ASP A 20 -16.87 11.36 6.92
CA ASP A 20 -17.48 12.57 6.33
C ASP A 20 -16.49 13.73 6.22
N TRP A 21 -15.58 13.86 7.18
CA TRP A 21 -14.48 14.82 7.07
C TRP A 21 -13.51 14.42 5.97
N GLY A 22 -13.07 13.15 5.99
CA GLY A 22 -12.18 12.64 4.95
C GLY A 22 -12.74 12.82 3.54
N ARG A 23 -14.04 12.62 3.33
CA ARG A 23 -14.68 12.85 2.04
C ARG A 23 -14.51 14.28 1.53
N LYS A 24 -14.70 15.27 2.39
CA LYS A 24 -14.53 16.70 2.04
C LYS A 24 -13.09 17.03 1.64
N GLU A 25 -12.12 16.49 2.37
CA GLU A 25 -10.69 16.67 2.07
C GLU A 25 -10.29 15.99 0.74
N ILE A 26 -10.84 14.81 0.46
CA ILE A 26 -10.61 14.09 -0.81
C ILE A 26 -11.22 14.87 -1.98
N ASP A 27 -12.42 15.45 -1.83
CA ASP A 27 -13.05 16.26 -2.85
C ASP A 27 -12.20 17.50 -3.21
N ILE A 28 -11.53 18.10 -2.22
CA ILE A 28 -10.56 19.19 -2.45
C ILE A 28 -9.33 18.66 -3.21
N ALA A 29 -8.77 17.52 -2.76
CA ALA A 29 -7.59 16.93 -3.38
C ALA A 29 -7.81 16.57 -4.86
N GLU A 30 -9.02 16.17 -5.26
CA GLU A 30 -9.35 15.91 -6.67
C GLU A 30 -9.11 17.12 -7.57
N HIS A 31 -9.37 18.35 -7.06
CA HIS A 31 -9.13 19.59 -7.79
C HIS A 31 -7.64 19.92 -7.95
N GLU A 32 -6.81 19.40 -7.03
CA GLU A 32 -5.35 19.58 -7.03
C GLU A 32 -4.61 18.53 -7.85
N MET A 33 -5.31 17.50 -8.34
CA MET A 33 -4.74 16.35 -9.06
C MET A 33 -5.28 16.21 -10.49
N PRO A 34 -5.14 17.25 -11.34
CA PRO A 34 -5.78 17.27 -12.66
C PRO A 34 -5.31 16.16 -13.61
N GLY A 35 -4.06 15.72 -13.48
CA GLY A 35 -3.50 14.61 -14.27
C GLY A 35 -4.21 13.29 -13.98
N LEU A 36 -4.31 12.93 -12.70
CA LEU A 36 -5.00 11.70 -12.27
C LEU A 36 -6.49 11.75 -12.59
N MET A 37 -7.15 12.88 -12.36
CA MET A 37 -8.56 13.07 -12.69
C MET A 37 -8.82 13.02 -14.20
N SER A 38 -7.86 13.42 -15.03
CA SER A 38 -7.95 13.24 -16.49
C SER A 38 -7.90 11.76 -16.89
N ILE A 39 -7.02 10.98 -16.26
CA ILE A 39 -6.93 9.53 -16.45
C ILE A 39 -8.24 8.86 -16.04
N ARG A 40 -8.80 9.20 -14.87
CA ARG A 40 -10.09 8.70 -14.37
C ARG A 40 -11.19 8.96 -15.41
N ARG A 41 -11.37 10.21 -15.86
CA ARG A 41 -12.38 10.58 -16.87
C ARG A 41 -12.22 9.82 -18.19
N LYS A 42 -10.98 9.67 -18.64
CA LYS A 42 -10.67 9.01 -19.93
C LYS A 42 -10.99 7.52 -19.91
N HIS A 43 -10.75 6.84 -18.78
CA HIS A 43 -10.75 5.38 -18.72
C HIS A 43 -11.90 4.77 -17.91
N ALA A 44 -12.65 5.56 -17.13
CA ALA A 44 -13.73 5.05 -16.28
C ALA A 44 -14.81 4.27 -17.06
N ALA A 45 -15.17 4.75 -18.24
CA ALA A 45 -16.17 4.05 -19.08
C ALA A 45 -15.66 2.72 -19.64
N ALA A 46 -14.38 2.65 -20.03
CA ALA A 46 -13.77 1.46 -20.63
C ALA A 46 -13.39 0.38 -19.59
N LYS A 47 -13.20 0.79 -18.35
CA LYS A 47 -12.81 -0.08 -17.21
C LYS A 47 -11.66 -1.04 -17.56
N PRO A 48 -10.48 -0.54 -17.97
CA PRO A 48 -9.38 -1.39 -18.43
C PRO A 48 -8.84 -2.34 -17.34
N LEU A 49 -9.07 -2.03 -16.05
CA LEU A 49 -8.69 -2.87 -14.93
C LEU A 49 -9.84 -3.72 -14.38
N LYS A 50 -10.92 -3.93 -15.17
CA LYS A 50 -12.06 -4.72 -14.71
C LYS A 50 -11.65 -6.12 -14.24
N GLY A 51 -11.87 -6.40 -12.96
CA GLY A 51 -11.56 -7.68 -12.33
C GLY A 51 -10.10 -7.90 -11.97
N VAL A 52 -9.24 -6.90 -12.18
CA VAL A 52 -7.83 -6.94 -11.74
C VAL A 52 -7.76 -6.61 -10.25
N ARG A 53 -7.13 -7.49 -9.50
CA ARG A 53 -6.87 -7.30 -8.07
C ARG A 53 -5.58 -6.49 -7.86
N VAL A 54 -5.72 -5.36 -7.19
CA VAL A 54 -4.60 -4.44 -6.91
C VAL A 54 -4.42 -4.29 -5.41
N THR A 55 -3.23 -4.61 -4.91
CA THR A 55 -2.82 -4.25 -3.55
C THR A 55 -1.94 -3.01 -3.61
N GLY A 56 -2.27 -2.01 -2.78
CA GLY A 56 -1.39 -0.88 -2.54
C GLY A 56 -0.76 -0.92 -1.15
N SER A 57 0.51 -0.54 -1.09
CA SER A 57 1.26 -0.23 0.12
C SER A 57 1.93 1.11 -0.09
N LEU A 58 1.18 2.16 0.14
CA LEU A 58 1.59 3.54 -0.10
C LEU A 58 0.86 4.44 0.90
N HIS A 59 1.48 5.54 1.31
CA HIS A 59 0.97 6.47 2.33
C HIS A 59 -0.53 6.70 2.22
N MET A 60 -1.31 6.33 3.25
CA MET A 60 -2.78 6.47 3.20
C MET A 60 -3.20 7.91 3.48
N THR A 61 -3.00 8.77 2.50
CA THR A 61 -3.34 10.20 2.52
C THR A 61 -4.58 10.50 1.68
N ILE A 62 -5.07 11.74 1.74
CA ILE A 62 -6.18 12.20 0.89
C ILE A 62 -5.85 12.07 -0.60
N GLN A 63 -4.58 12.31 -1.01
CA GLN A 63 -4.14 12.15 -2.40
C GLN A 63 -4.16 10.68 -2.82
N THR A 64 -3.71 9.79 -1.95
CA THR A 64 -3.78 8.34 -2.18
C THR A 64 -5.23 7.86 -2.25
N ALA A 65 -6.13 8.44 -1.48
CA ALA A 65 -7.57 8.16 -1.59
C ALA A 65 -8.10 8.46 -3.01
N VAL A 66 -7.68 9.57 -3.61
CA VAL A 66 -8.02 9.90 -5.02
C VAL A 66 -7.46 8.84 -5.98
N LEU A 67 -6.25 8.33 -5.74
CA LEU A 67 -5.68 7.22 -6.52
C LEU A 67 -6.50 5.93 -6.38
N ILE A 68 -6.85 5.54 -5.15
CA ILE A 68 -7.65 4.35 -4.87
C ILE A 68 -9.00 4.43 -5.60
N GLU A 69 -9.70 5.55 -5.48
CA GLU A 69 -10.97 5.75 -6.18
C GLU A 69 -10.81 5.74 -7.71
N THR A 70 -9.71 6.30 -8.22
CA THR A 70 -9.40 6.23 -9.66
C THR A 70 -9.20 4.78 -10.11
N LEU A 71 -8.44 3.97 -9.39
CA LEU A 71 -8.24 2.56 -9.68
C LEU A 71 -9.58 1.79 -9.68
N LYS A 72 -10.45 2.07 -8.72
CA LYS A 72 -11.80 1.47 -8.64
C LYS A 72 -12.68 1.90 -9.81
N ASP A 73 -12.70 3.17 -10.15
CA ASP A 73 -13.49 3.69 -11.26
C ASP A 73 -13.09 3.09 -12.60
N ILE A 74 -11.80 2.83 -12.80
CA ILE A 74 -11.29 2.15 -13.99
C ILE A 74 -11.38 0.61 -13.88
N GLY A 75 -12.00 0.09 -12.81
CA GLY A 75 -12.48 -1.28 -12.69
C GLY A 75 -11.69 -2.22 -11.78
N ALA A 76 -10.65 -1.75 -11.10
CA ALA A 76 -9.85 -2.58 -10.20
C ALA A 76 -10.62 -2.99 -8.92
N ASP A 77 -10.30 -4.17 -8.41
CA ASP A 77 -10.60 -4.61 -7.06
C ASP A 77 -9.40 -4.26 -6.18
N VAL A 78 -9.58 -3.34 -5.24
CA VAL A 78 -8.48 -2.68 -4.52
C VAL A 78 -8.49 -3.03 -3.04
N ARG A 79 -7.30 -3.33 -2.49
CA ARG A 79 -7.01 -3.46 -1.06
C ARG A 79 -5.79 -2.59 -0.73
N TRP A 80 -5.76 -1.94 0.41
CA TRP A 80 -4.74 -0.94 0.70
C TRP A 80 -4.19 -1.01 2.13
N ALA A 81 -2.86 -0.90 2.27
CA ALA A 81 -2.15 -0.67 3.52
C ALA A 81 -1.29 0.60 3.41
N SER A 82 -0.84 1.15 4.53
CA SER A 82 0.15 2.23 4.51
C SER A 82 1.57 1.67 4.39
N CYS A 83 2.49 2.50 3.92
CA CYS A 83 3.93 2.20 3.85
C CYS A 83 4.72 2.92 4.97
N ASN A 84 4.05 3.49 5.96
CA ASN A 84 4.70 4.18 7.07
C ASN A 84 3.75 4.31 8.27
N ILE A 85 4.25 4.03 9.47
CA ILE A 85 3.48 4.03 10.73
C ILE A 85 2.92 5.40 11.15
N PHE A 86 3.41 6.51 10.60
CA PHE A 86 2.99 7.86 11.00
C PHE A 86 2.30 8.67 9.90
N SER A 87 2.36 8.22 8.64
CA SER A 87 1.91 9.04 7.50
C SER A 87 0.43 8.95 7.20
N THR A 88 -0.29 7.96 7.74
CA THR A 88 -1.72 7.81 7.52
C THR A 88 -2.47 9.04 8.01
N GLN A 89 -3.38 9.54 7.17
CA GLN A 89 -4.41 10.49 7.55
C GLN A 89 -5.68 9.68 7.87
N ASP A 90 -6.02 9.55 9.16
CA ASP A 90 -7.08 8.65 9.62
C ASP A 90 -8.44 8.96 9.00
N HIS A 91 -8.73 10.23 8.72
CA HIS A 91 -9.94 10.64 8.02
C HIS A 91 -9.97 10.19 6.55
N ALA A 92 -8.80 10.13 5.88
CA ALA A 92 -8.71 9.58 4.52
C ALA A 92 -8.95 8.06 4.52
N ALA A 93 -8.32 7.34 5.45
CA ALA A 93 -8.52 5.90 5.62
C ALA A 93 -9.99 5.58 5.93
N ALA A 94 -10.62 6.35 6.84
CA ALA A 94 -12.04 6.20 7.18
C ALA A 94 -12.96 6.44 5.98
N ALA A 95 -12.71 7.51 5.19
CA ALA A 95 -13.52 7.83 4.02
C ALA A 95 -13.49 6.71 2.98
N ILE A 96 -12.32 6.15 2.69
CA ILE A 96 -12.18 5.05 1.75
C ILE A 96 -12.81 3.76 2.29
N ALA A 97 -12.58 3.43 3.58
CA ALA A 97 -13.20 2.27 4.21
C ALA A 97 -14.74 2.35 4.20
N ALA A 98 -15.31 3.54 4.42
CA ALA A 98 -16.76 3.77 4.37
C ALA A 98 -17.38 3.49 2.98
N THR A 99 -16.60 3.54 1.89
CA THR A 99 -17.05 3.14 0.55
C THR A 99 -17.09 1.61 0.35
N GLY A 100 -16.72 0.83 1.38
CA GLY A 100 -16.58 -0.62 1.29
C GLY A 100 -15.24 -1.08 0.68
N THR A 101 -14.27 -0.19 0.51
CA THR A 101 -12.93 -0.55 0.07
C THR A 101 -12.12 -1.04 1.27
N PRO A 102 -11.49 -2.24 1.21
CA PRO A 102 -10.62 -2.73 2.26
C PRO A 102 -9.39 -1.83 2.44
N VAL A 103 -9.27 -1.21 3.62
CA VAL A 103 -8.14 -0.38 4.04
C VAL A 103 -7.65 -0.85 5.40
N PHE A 104 -6.36 -1.04 5.53
CA PHE A 104 -5.67 -1.49 6.74
C PHE A 104 -4.57 -0.48 7.05
N ALA A 105 -4.95 0.63 7.68
CA ALA A 105 -4.02 1.72 7.98
C ALA A 105 -4.57 2.66 9.04
N TRP A 106 -3.74 3.07 9.98
CA TRP A 106 -4.00 4.16 10.93
C TRP A 106 -2.70 4.84 11.34
N LYS A 107 -2.79 6.03 11.85
CA LYS A 107 -1.63 6.77 12.32
C LYS A 107 -1.19 6.27 13.70
N GLY A 108 0.09 5.88 13.82
CA GLY A 108 0.66 5.41 15.07
C GLY A 108 0.55 3.90 15.26
N GLU A 109 0.54 3.13 14.17
CA GLU A 109 0.72 1.68 14.20
C GLU A 109 1.98 1.30 14.96
N THR A 110 1.95 0.22 15.72
CA THR A 110 3.17 -0.45 16.15
C THR A 110 3.84 -1.12 14.95
N LEU A 111 5.11 -1.50 15.07
CA LEU A 111 5.79 -2.20 13.96
C LEU A 111 5.13 -3.55 13.67
N GLU A 112 4.63 -4.25 14.67
CA GLU A 112 3.91 -5.51 14.48
C GLU A 112 2.60 -5.30 13.70
N GLU A 113 1.81 -4.30 14.08
CA GLU A 113 0.57 -3.94 13.39
C GLU A 113 0.85 -3.49 11.94
N TYR A 114 1.89 -2.68 11.76
CA TYR A 114 2.32 -2.22 10.44
C TYR A 114 2.63 -3.39 9.51
N TRP A 115 3.40 -4.38 9.96
CA TRP A 115 3.75 -5.54 9.14
C TRP A 115 2.60 -6.54 8.96
N ASP A 116 1.59 -6.55 9.85
CA ASP A 116 0.36 -7.33 9.68
C ASP A 116 -0.57 -6.76 8.60
N CYS A 117 -0.68 -5.43 8.49
CA CYS A 117 -1.57 -4.76 7.54
C CYS A 117 -1.32 -5.14 6.07
N PRO A 118 -0.07 -5.20 5.54
CA PRO A 118 0.22 -5.71 4.20
C PRO A 118 -0.25 -7.15 3.95
N VAL A 119 -0.21 -8.03 4.97
CA VAL A 119 -0.74 -9.40 4.84
C VAL A 119 -2.25 -9.40 4.60
N ASP A 120 -2.97 -8.54 5.32
CA ASP A 120 -4.40 -8.33 5.07
C ASP A 120 -4.61 -7.71 3.67
N GLY A 121 -3.76 -6.77 3.27
CA GLY A 121 -3.77 -6.12 1.96
C GLY A 121 -3.60 -7.09 0.78
N VAL A 122 -2.74 -8.10 0.91
CA VAL A 122 -2.55 -9.11 -0.15
C VAL A 122 -3.53 -10.29 -0.07
N THR A 123 -4.43 -10.29 0.91
CA THR A 123 -5.41 -11.37 1.11
C THR A 123 -6.74 -11.02 0.46
N PHE A 124 -6.98 -11.47 -0.76
CA PHE A 124 -8.25 -11.31 -1.44
C PHE A 124 -9.23 -12.47 -1.13
N PRO A 125 -10.56 -12.25 -1.30
CA PRO A 125 -11.56 -13.29 -1.11
C PRO A 125 -11.25 -14.56 -1.92
N GLY A 126 -11.56 -15.72 -1.33
CA GLY A 126 -11.32 -17.02 -1.95
C GLY A 126 -9.85 -17.47 -1.93
N GLY A 127 -9.01 -16.88 -1.06
CA GLY A 127 -7.59 -17.25 -0.91
C GLY A 127 -6.70 -16.79 -2.07
N LYS A 128 -7.17 -15.82 -2.85
CA LYS A 128 -6.41 -15.22 -3.97
C LYS A 128 -5.44 -14.16 -3.46
N GLY A 129 -4.34 -13.95 -4.21
CA GLY A 129 -3.45 -12.82 -4.06
C GLY A 129 -3.76 -11.68 -5.02
N PRO A 130 -3.00 -10.56 -4.96
CA PRO A 130 -3.07 -9.49 -5.95
C PRO A 130 -2.54 -9.96 -7.31
N GLU A 131 -3.00 -9.31 -8.38
CA GLU A 131 -2.37 -9.42 -9.69
C GLU A 131 -1.35 -8.31 -9.91
N LEU A 132 -1.59 -7.13 -9.33
CA LEU A 132 -0.67 -6.00 -9.37
C LEU A 132 -0.45 -5.45 -7.97
N VAL A 133 0.76 -4.96 -7.74
CA VAL A 133 1.14 -4.28 -6.49
C VAL A 133 1.58 -2.85 -6.83
N VAL A 134 1.10 -1.89 -6.05
CA VAL A 134 1.61 -0.52 -5.99
C VAL A 134 2.33 -0.38 -4.66
N ASP A 135 3.65 -0.27 -4.68
CA ASP A 135 4.50 -0.30 -3.50
C ASP A 135 5.29 1.00 -3.32
N ASP A 136 5.61 1.32 -2.08
CA ASP A 136 6.44 2.47 -1.72
C ASP A 136 7.41 2.04 -0.60
N GLY A 137 8.66 1.81 -0.96
CA GLY A 137 9.69 1.23 -0.10
C GLY A 137 9.91 -0.27 -0.30
N GLY A 138 9.05 -0.94 -1.07
CA GLY A 138 9.17 -2.35 -1.43
C GLY A 138 8.83 -3.30 -0.28
N ASP A 139 7.98 -2.91 0.67
CA ASP A 139 7.70 -3.73 1.85
C ASP A 139 6.73 -4.87 1.54
N VAL A 140 5.67 -4.64 0.78
CA VAL A 140 4.82 -5.74 0.28
C VAL A 140 5.62 -6.66 -0.63
N THR A 141 6.42 -6.09 -1.51
CA THR A 141 7.31 -6.85 -2.40
C THR A 141 8.28 -7.74 -1.61
N LEU A 142 8.88 -7.21 -0.53
CA LEU A 142 9.73 -7.97 0.38
C LEU A 142 8.98 -9.13 1.03
N LEU A 143 7.80 -8.87 1.59
CA LEU A 143 7.00 -9.91 2.24
C LEU A 143 6.64 -11.04 1.27
N ILE A 144 6.22 -10.71 0.04
CA ILE A 144 5.87 -11.72 -0.96
C ILE A 144 7.10 -12.56 -1.33
N HIS A 145 8.26 -11.92 -1.61
CA HIS A 145 9.49 -12.65 -1.96
C HIS A 145 9.97 -13.53 -0.81
N LYS A 146 10.07 -12.98 0.41
CA LYS A 146 10.57 -13.72 1.58
C LYS A 146 9.60 -14.81 2.04
N GLY A 147 8.30 -14.54 1.98
CA GLY A 147 7.30 -15.56 2.28
C GLY A 147 7.32 -16.70 1.27
N TYR A 148 7.47 -16.40 -0.01
CA TYR A 148 7.62 -17.41 -1.04
C TYR A 148 8.93 -18.21 -0.88
N GLU A 149 10.08 -17.53 -0.67
CA GLU A 149 11.37 -18.19 -0.40
C GLU A 149 11.25 -19.17 0.79
N LEU A 150 10.57 -18.77 1.88
CA LEU A 150 10.35 -19.60 3.06
C LEU A 150 9.55 -20.86 2.70
N GLU A 151 8.47 -20.74 1.94
CA GLU A 151 7.67 -21.89 1.50
C GLU A 151 8.43 -22.80 0.51
N GLN A 152 9.47 -22.29 -0.17
CA GLN A 152 10.38 -23.09 -1.01
C GLN A 152 11.54 -23.71 -0.21
N GLY A 153 11.54 -23.59 1.11
CA GLY A 153 12.53 -24.23 1.99
C GLY A 153 13.74 -23.37 2.36
N SER A 154 13.64 -22.05 2.19
CA SER A 154 14.65 -21.14 2.73
C SER A 154 14.67 -21.17 4.26
N ASP A 155 15.84 -21.09 4.85
CA ASP A 155 16.07 -21.03 6.29
C ASP A 155 16.39 -19.62 6.79
N TRP A 156 16.18 -18.59 5.95
CA TRP A 156 16.46 -17.20 6.30
C TRP A 156 15.79 -16.75 7.61
N ASP A 157 14.61 -17.23 7.86
CA ASP A 157 13.84 -16.92 9.08
C ASP A 157 14.50 -17.46 10.37
N ASN A 158 15.44 -18.40 10.27
CA ASN A 158 16.21 -18.96 11.38
C ASN A 158 17.61 -18.32 11.52
N THR A 159 18.02 -17.47 10.57
CA THR A 159 19.28 -16.72 10.67
C THR A 159 19.21 -15.61 11.74
N PRO A 160 20.33 -15.15 12.31
CA PRO A 160 20.34 -13.97 13.17
C PRO A 160 19.73 -12.76 12.46
N SER A 161 18.94 -11.96 13.17
CA SER A 161 18.34 -10.75 12.63
C SER A 161 19.28 -9.55 12.80
N GLY A 162 19.41 -8.72 11.77
CA GLY A 162 20.22 -7.51 11.79
C GLY A 162 19.53 -6.32 12.49
N SER A 163 18.21 -6.41 12.69
CA SER A 163 17.39 -5.38 13.34
C SER A 163 16.18 -5.96 14.06
N HIS A 164 15.58 -5.15 14.94
CA HIS A 164 14.31 -5.51 15.58
C HIS A 164 13.20 -5.72 14.57
N GLU A 165 13.12 -4.85 13.56
CA GLU A 165 12.14 -4.93 12.49
C GLU A 165 12.28 -6.21 11.65
N GLU A 166 13.52 -6.60 11.30
CA GLU A 166 13.76 -7.88 10.61
C GLU A 166 13.26 -9.07 11.44
N GLN A 167 13.41 -9.02 12.77
CA GLN A 167 12.89 -10.07 13.65
C GLN A 167 11.37 -10.13 13.63
N ILE A 168 10.69 -8.98 13.60
CA ILE A 168 9.23 -8.90 13.47
C ILE A 168 8.79 -9.55 12.15
N ILE A 169 9.43 -9.19 11.03
CA ILE A 169 9.14 -9.76 9.71
C ILE A 169 9.31 -11.29 9.73
N LYS A 170 10.41 -11.79 10.28
CA LYS A 170 10.63 -13.25 10.40
C LYS A 170 9.56 -13.95 11.23
N ASN A 171 9.18 -13.37 12.35
CA ASN A 171 8.12 -13.90 13.20
C ASN A 171 6.76 -13.90 12.48
N LEU A 172 6.44 -12.82 11.75
CA LEU A 172 5.25 -12.72 10.94
C LEU A 172 5.21 -13.80 9.86
N LEU A 173 6.28 -13.97 9.09
CA LEU A 173 6.35 -14.96 8.01
C LEU A 173 6.23 -16.40 8.55
N LYS A 174 6.87 -16.71 9.68
CA LYS A 174 6.69 -18.01 10.38
C LYS A 174 5.24 -18.25 10.79
N ARG A 175 4.59 -17.23 11.37
CA ARG A 175 3.20 -17.30 11.77
C ARG A 175 2.30 -17.57 10.58
N VAL A 176 2.42 -16.77 9.51
CA VAL A 176 1.61 -16.92 8.29
C VAL A 176 1.83 -18.28 7.64
N ALA A 177 3.07 -18.75 7.51
CA ALA A 177 3.37 -20.07 6.94
C ALA A 177 2.78 -21.22 7.76
N LYS A 178 2.71 -21.09 9.09
CA LYS A 178 2.11 -22.08 9.98
C LYS A 178 0.58 -22.08 9.93
N GLU A 179 -0.03 -20.91 9.96
CA GLU A 179 -1.49 -20.73 9.99
C GLU A 179 -2.14 -20.91 8.62
N ARG A 180 -1.42 -20.59 7.56
CA ARG A 180 -1.89 -20.56 6.17
C ARG A 180 -0.88 -21.22 5.22
N PRO A 181 -0.63 -22.54 5.31
CA PRO A 181 0.34 -23.23 4.46
C PRO A 181 0.06 -23.01 2.96
N GLY A 182 1.08 -22.67 2.19
CA GLY A 182 0.96 -22.37 0.75
C GLY A 182 0.39 -20.99 0.42
N PHE A 183 0.23 -20.13 1.41
CA PHE A 183 -0.33 -18.78 1.23
C PHE A 183 0.49 -17.94 0.25
N TRP A 184 1.80 -17.84 0.46
CA TRP A 184 2.69 -17.03 -0.38
C TRP A 184 2.84 -17.61 -1.79
N THR A 185 2.87 -18.93 -1.91
CA THR A 185 2.85 -19.61 -3.21
C THR A 185 1.58 -19.25 -4.00
N ASN A 186 0.42 -19.20 -3.34
CA ASN A 186 -0.83 -18.77 -3.97
C ASN A 186 -0.82 -17.29 -4.34
N VAL A 187 -0.23 -16.43 -3.50
CA VAL A 187 -0.06 -14.98 -3.82
C VAL A 187 0.78 -14.82 -5.08
N VAL A 188 1.94 -15.47 -5.15
CA VAL A 188 2.86 -15.38 -6.30
C VAL A 188 2.25 -15.91 -7.59
N LYS A 189 1.42 -16.93 -7.51
CA LYS A 189 0.79 -17.57 -8.70
C LYS A 189 0.04 -16.60 -9.60
N ASP A 190 -0.66 -15.64 -9.01
CA ASP A 190 -1.48 -14.66 -9.74
C ASP A 190 -0.76 -13.33 -9.93
N TRP A 191 0.35 -13.09 -9.24
CA TRP A 191 1.07 -11.82 -9.25
C TRP A 191 1.76 -11.59 -10.60
N LYS A 192 1.51 -10.45 -11.23
CA LYS A 192 1.96 -10.12 -12.60
C LYS A 192 2.96 -8.97 -12.65
N GLY A 193 3.03 -8.16 -11.61
CA GLY A 193 3.93 -7.02 -11.59
C GLY A 193 3.80 -6.12 -10.38
N VAL A 194 4.82 -5.28 -10.20
CA VAL A 194 4.87 -4.24 -9.17
C VAL A 194 5.27 -2.90 -9.78
N SER A 195 4.67 -1.83 -9.29
CA SER A 195 5.11 -0.45 -9.53
C SER A 195 5.65 0.11 -8.22
N GLU A 196 6.91 0.52 -8.24
CA GLU A 196 7.62 1.02 -7.05
C GLU A 196 7.83 2.53 -7.13
N GLU A 197 7.41 3.22 -6.07
CA GLU A 197 7.38 4.69 -6.03
C GLU A 197 8.68 5.32 -5.56
N THR A 198 9.47 4.67 -4.70
CA THR A 198 10.56 5.33 -3.99
C THR A 198 11.94 4.70 -4.19
N THR A 199 12.99 5.51 -3.99
CA THR A 199 14.39 5.13 -4.20
C THR A 199 14.79 3.86 -3.43
N THR A 200 14.39 3.75 -2.15
CA THR A 200 14.73 2.58 -1.32
C THR A 200 14.15 1.29 -1.88
N GLY A 201 12.87 1.32 -2.28
CA GLY A 201 12.21 0.17 -2.89
C GLY A 201 12.81 -0.19 -4.25
N VAL A 202 13.10 0.81 -5.09
CA VAL A 202 13.78 0.59 -6.40
C VAL A 202 15.14 -0.08 -6.20
N HIS A 203 15.95 0.38 -5.23
CA HIS A 203 17.23 -0.27 -4.93
C HIS A 203 17.05 -1.73 -4.48
N ARG A 204 16.03 -2.00 -3.65
CA ARG A 204 15.68 -3.37 -3.24
C ARG A 204 15.33 -4.25 -4.44
N LEU A 205 14.51 -3.73 -5.37
CA LEU A 205 14.15 -4.44 -6.60
C LEU A 205 15.36 -4.74 -7.48
N TYR A 206 16.28 -3.79 -7.65
CA TYR A 206 17.53 -4.04 -8.40
C TYR A 206 18.38 -5.12 -7.74
N GLN A 207 18.54 -5.10 -6.42
CA GLN A 207 19.29 -6.14 -5.70
C GLN A 207 18.66 -7.53 -5.88
N ILE A 208 17.34 -7.64 -5.83
CA ILE A 208 16.63 -8.91 -6.06
C ILE A 208 16.81 -9.37 -7.53
N ALA A 209 16.73 -8.43 -8.48
CA ALA A 209 16.90 -8.71 -9.90
C ALA A 209 18.32 -9.18 -10.23
N GLU A 210 19.37 -8.52 -9.69
CA GLU A 210 20.78 -8.91 -9.85
C GLU A 210 21.06 -10.32 -9.32
N GLN A 211 20.33 -10.75 -8.29
CA GLN A 211 20.40 -12.12 -7.77
C GLN A 211 19.61 -13.13 -8.61
N GLY A 212 18.92 -12.70 -9.67
CA GLY A 212 18.06 -13.55 -10.48
C GLY A 212 16.80 -14.04 -9.74
N LYS A 213 16.39 -13.36 -8.67
CA LYS A 213 15.29 -13.77 -7.79
C LYS A 213 14.01 -12.96 -7.94
N LEU A 214 14.00 -11.94 -8.80
CA LEU A 214 12.81 -11.12 -9.02
C LEU A 214 11.69 -11.97 -9.65
N LEU A 215 10.58 -12.10 -8.94
CA LEU A 215 9.50 -13.02 -9.31
C LEU A 215 8.61 -12.48 -10.43
N VAL A 216 8.54 -11.16 -10.58
CA VAL A 216 7.66 -10.48 -11.54
C VAL A 216 8.35 -9.25 -12.14
N PRO A 217 7.89 -8.76 -13.30
CA PRO A 217 8.34 -7.46 -13.82
C PRO A 217 8.08 -6.34 -12.81
N ALA A 218 9.07 -5.44 -12.68
CA ALA A 218 8.98 -4.27 -11.81
C ALA A 218 9.07 -2.98 -12.63
N ASN A 219 8.17 -2.03 -12.34
CA ASN A 219 8.14 -0.72 -12.95
C ASN A 219 8.69 0.33 -11.97
N ASN A 220 9.79 0.97 -12.36
CA ASN A 220 10.42 2.04 -11.58
C ASN A 220 9.72 3.38 -11.84
N VAL A 221 8.77 3.74 -10.99
CA VAL A 221 8.08 5.04 -11.06
C VAL A 221 8.97 6.16 -10.51
N ASN A 222 9.84 5.85 -9.54
CA ASN A 222 10.72 6.82 -8.90
C ASN A 222 11.56 7.63 -9.90
N ASP A 223 12.11 6.97 -10.93
CA ASP A 223 12.98 7.61 -11.91
C ASP A 223 12.24 8.21 -13.11
N SER A 224 10.91 8.14 -13.11
CA SER A 224 10.08 8.87 -14.06
C SER A 224 10.41 10.37 -14.02
N VAL A 225 10.50 11.01 -15.20
CA VAL A 225 10.77 12.46 -15.29
C VAL A 225 9.72 13.25 -14.51
N THR A 226 8.45 12.88 -14.59
CA THR A 226 7.35 13.55 -13.90
C THR A 226 7.36 13.31 -12.38
N LYS A 227 8.09 12.31 -11.87
CA LYS A 227 8.26 12.08 -10.44
C LYS A 227 9.58 12.69 -9.94
N SER A 228 10.73 12.14 -10.29
CA SER A 228 12.00 12.53 -9.68
C SER A 228 12.47 13.93 -10.06
N LYS A 229 12.16 14.39 -11.29
CA LYS A 229 12.59 15.71 -11.78
C LYS A 229 11.59 16.82 -11.51
N PHE A 230 10.36 16.48 -11.11
CA PHE A 230 9.32 17.45 -10.75
C PHE A 230 8.94 17.36 -9.29
N ASP A 231 8.31 16.28 -8.85
CA ASP A 231 7.81 16.11 -7.49
C ASP A 231 8.93 16.27 -6.45
N ASN A 232 9.99 15.47 -6.55
CA ASN A 232 11.11 15.55 -5.59
C ASN A 232 11.84 16.89 -5.63
N LEU A 233 11.96 17.53 -6.80
CA LEU A 233 12.71 18.77 -6.94
C LEU A 233 11.91 20.00 -6.49
N TYR A 234 10.65 20.09 -6.89
CA TYR A 234 9.81 21.27 -6.63
C TYR A 234 8.88 21.07 -5.43
N GLY A 235 8.23 19.92 -5.33
CA GLY A 235 7.28 19.62 -4.27
C GLY A 235 7.92 19.61 -2.89
N CYS A 236 9.12 19.03 -2.73
CA CYS A 236 9.80 18.99 -1.43
C CYS A 236 10.21 20.40 -0.96
N ARG A 237 10.52 21.33 -1.85
CA ARG A 237 10.84 22.73 -1.49
C ARG A 237 9.64 23.42 -0.86
N GLU A 238 8.48 23.26 -1.47
CA GLU A 238 7.24 23.88 -1.00
C GLU A 238 6.71 23.16 0.26
N SER A 239 6.65 21.84 0.25
CA SER A 239 6.07 21.06 1.35
C SER A 239 6.89 21.14 2.63
N LEU A 240 8.23 21.24 2.56
CA LEU A 240 9.05 21.44 3.74
C LEU A 240 8.76 22.77 4.42
N ALA A 241 8.73 23.86 3.65
CA ALA A 241 8.45 25.19 4.16
C ALA A 241 7.03 25.29 4.74
N ASP A 242 6.05 24.73 4.04
CA ASP A 242 4.66 24.69 4.50
C ASP A 242 4.51 23.83 5.78
N GLY A 243 5.15 22.67 5.82
CA GLY A 243 5.14 21.80 6.99
C GLY A 243 5.75 22.46 8.23
N LEU A 244 6.86 23.17 8.09
CA LEU A 244 7.47 23.92 9.18
C LEU A 244 6.56 25.02 9.70
N LYS A 245 5.95 25.80 8.81
CA LYS A 245 5.00 26.85 9.20
C LYS A 245 3.82 26.31 9.97
N ARG A 246 3.21 25.22 9.50
CA ARG A 246 2.05 24.59 10.15
C ARG A 246 2.41 23.97 11.49
N ALA A 247 3.57 23.31 11.57
CA ALA A 247 3.98 22.61 12.80
C ALA A 247 4.41 23.57 13.91
N MET A 248 5.01 24.71 13.56
CA MET A 248 5.65 25.61 14.51
C MET A 248 4.89 26.95 14.68
N ASP A 249 3.87 27.19 13.88
CA ASP A 249 3.10 28.44 13.84
C ASP A 249 4.02 29.67 13.68
N VAL A 250 5.00 29.57 12.78
CA VAL A 250 5.99 30.63 12.51
C VAL A 250 5.94 31.04 11.04
N MET A 251 6.33 32.27 10.79
CA MET A 251 6.57 32.81 9.46
C MET A 251 8.04 32.59 9.09
N LEU A 252 8.28 32.00 7.92
CA LEU A 252 9.63 31.93 7.36
C LEU A 252 9.93 33.26 6.68
N ALA A 253 11.00 33.93 7.11
CA ALA A 253 11.45 35.20 6.55
C ALA A 253 12.07 35.02 5.17
#